data_76f91fcc8d1c63ed2cd08a59d38828a8
#
_entry.id   76f91fcc8d1c63ed2cd08a59d38828a8
#
_cell.length_a   1.000
_cell.length_b   1.000
_cell.length_c   1.000
_cell.angle_alpha   90.00
_cell.angle_beta   90.00
_cell.angle_gamma   90.00
#
_symmetry.space_group_name_H-M   'P 1'
#
loop_
_entity.id
_entity.type
_entity.pdbx_description
1 polymer ?
#
loop_
_entity_poly.entity_id
_entity_poly.type
_entity_poly.pdbx_seq_one_letter_code
_entity_poly.pdbx_strand_id
1 'polypeptide(L)'
;MVNWFDEIWQYLEPAWHLVAGPWVQTWDFRAGLRSWLIPELLALPMGLGHALSPDTTLHLLFVRLTLAALSLVIVGSAVSLGLRLSRLHGIVAGFVAATWFELVYFAPRALSEPIGLALLMGAIWLLLARRTPGPRQFAVAGLLMGLCFVARIQYAPALLTLAILTARKDWRGAWLPMVAGGCGALAVDALANLAMGAVPFRWMIEAARINLIEGRANEYGTMPVTGYVSLLAANWNLAIVPILMLAWLGAKRYPALLWVALVHLAFHSLIAHKEYRFVLASSALLVILAAIGSAELLRRLPRHRLVPATAGALALWSLASAGLAMGYFRPNWTLEADLAAALERAGRPPPTCGLALYRPRETVPGAYALYRRATPIYRIETTGEAARHAGAFDVVVTARAHLAELPSQYRLEFCAAPGITDAPGCVLRRTGSCMADPAIPTLNAWLRATNN
;
A
#
# COMPACT_ATOMS: atom_id res chain seq x y z
N MET A 1 -8.02 5.45 -8.23
CA MET A 1 -8.64 5.97 -7.02
C MET A 1 -7.80 5.58 -5.82
N VAL A 2 -7.70 6.43 -4.80
CA VAL A 2 -7.04 6.16 -3.53
C VAL A 2 -8.09 5.51 -2.64
N ASN A 3 -7.81 4.35 -2.05
CA ASN A 3 -8.85 3.55 -1.42
C ASN A 3 -8.52 3.11 0.01
N TRP A 4 -7.26 3.27 0.45
CA TRP A 4 -6.86 2.87 1.80
C TRP A 4 -6.48 4.09 2.63
N PHE A 5 -6.91 4.14 3.88
CA PHE A 5 -6.57 5.24 4.80
C PHE A 5 -5.08 5.38 4.96
N ASP A 6 -4.38 4.27 5.17
CA ASP A 6 -2.93 4.27 5.33
C ASP A 6 -2.20 4.76 4.07
N GLU A 7 -2.74 4.51 2.87
CA GLU A 7 -2.20 5.06 1.63
C GLU A 7 -2.18 6.59 1.67
N ILE A 8 -3.26 7.18 2.18
CA ILE A 8 -3.40 8.62 2.26
C ILE A 8 -2.62 9.16 3.45
N TRP A 9 -2.91 8.68 4.64
CA TRP A 9 -2.42 9.24 5.89
C TRP A 9 -0.94 9.00 6.12
N GLN A 10 -0.42 7.84 5.72
CA GLN A 10 0.97 7.46 6.02
C GLN A 10 1.94 7.79 4.89
N TYR A 11 1.45 8.04 3.66
CA TYR A 11 2.31 8.20 2.50
C TYR A 11 1.99 9.42 1.64
N LEU A 12 0.74 9.56 1.17
CA LEU A 12 0.39 10.64 0.23
C LEU A 12 0.32 12.01 0.92
N GLU A 13 -0.28 12.07 2.09
CA GLU A 13 -0.42 13.33 2.83
C GLU A 13 0.93 13.88 3.33
N PRO A 14 1.83 13.09 3.94
CA PRO A 14 3.17 13.57 4.26
C PRO A 14 4.02 13.87 3.02
N ALA A 15 3.87 13.13 1.91
CA ALA A 15 4.53 13.49 0.65
C ALA A 15 4.00 14.81 0.09
N TRP A 16 2.69 15.08 0.20
CA TRP A 16 2.09 16.36 -0.16
C TRP A 16 2.60 17.52 0.69
N HIS A 17 2.83 17.28 1.98
CA HIS A 17 3.45 18.27 2.86
C HIS A 17 4.80 18.78 2.31
N LEU A 18 5.62 17.89 1.78
CA LEU A 18 6.90 18.23 1.19
C LEU A 18 6.78 19.01 -0.12
N VAL A 19 5.65 18.89 -0.83
CA VAL A 19 5.40 19.53 -2.12
C VAL A 19 4.70 20.89 -1.97
N ALA A 20 3.67 20.97 -1.12
CA ALA A 20 2.74 22.10 -1.07
C ALA A 20 2.56 22.70 0.34
N GLY A 21 3.14 22.11 1.36
CA GLY A 21 3.18 22.63 2.73
C GLY A 21 2.04 22.20 3.65
N PRO A 22 0.75 22.49 3.39
CA PRO A 22 -0.32 22.10 4.30
C PRO A 22 -0.60 20.61 4.23
N TRP A 23 -0.81 19.98 5.40
CA TRP A 23 -1.15 18.57 5.52
C TRP A 23 -1.91 18.28 6.81
N VAL A 24 -2.58 17.15 6.85
CA VAL A 24 -3.19 16.62 8.06
C VAL A 24 -2.21 15.69 8.76
N GLN A 25 -1.73 16.10 9.91
CA GLN A 25 -0.75 15.35 10.69
C GLN A 25 -1.45 14.33 11.58
N THR A 26 -1.35 13.07 11.21
CA THR A 26 -1.91 11.95 11.97
C THR A 26 -1.13 11.65 13.25
N TRP A 27 -1.76 10.91 14.17
CA TRP A 27 -1.17 10.59 15.47
C TRP A 27 0.15 9.80 15.34
N ASP A 28 0.25 8.90 14.35
CA ASP A 28 1.43 8.06 14.12
C ASP A 28 2.66 8.87 13.70
N PHE A 29 2.48 9.93 12.89
CA PHE A 29 3.56 10.89 12.61
C PHE A 29 3.89 11.76 13.82
N ARG A 30 2.88 12.22 14.60
CA ARG A 30 3.12 12.97 15.84
C ARG A 30 3.88 12.15 16.88
N ALA A 31 3.53 10.88 17.02
CA ALA A 31 4.22 9.95 17.91
C ALA A 31 5.60 9.49 17.39
N GLY A 32 5.93 9.80 16.14
CA GLY A 32 7.21 9.42 15.52
C GLY A 32 7.29 7.94 15.13
N LEU A 33 6.14 7.30 14.81
CA LEU A 33 6.10 5.89 14.38
C LEU A 33 6.51 5.68 12.94
N ARG A 34 6.69 6.73 12.16
CA ARG A 34 6.90 6.62 10.71
C ARG A 34 8.23 7.20 10.30
N SER A 35 8.92 6.50 9.41
CA SER A 35 10.07 7.03 8.70
C SER A 35 9.61 8.00 7.60
N TRP A 36 10.40 9.05 7.37
CA TRP A 36 10.19 10.01 6.30
C TRP A 36 10.69 9.52 4.92
N LEU A 37 11.45 8.44 4.87
CA LEU A 37 12.10 7.98 3.62
C LEU A 37 11.08 7.74 2.49
N ILE A 38 9.98 7.02 2.76
CA ILE A 38 8.98 6.74 1.69
C ILE A 38 8.24 8.01 1.29
N PRO A 39 7.71 8.84 2.20
CA PRO A 39 7.14 10.15 1.84
C PRO A 39 8.06 11.02 1.00
N GLU A 40 9.35 11.12 1.33
CA GLU A 40 10.33 11.88 0.55
C GLU A 40 10.50 11.33 -0.87
N LEU A 41 10.61 10.02 -1.02
CA LEU A 41 10.69 9.37 -2.34
C LEU A 41 9.42 9.60 -3.17
N LEU A 42 8.25 9.58 -2.55
CA LEU A 42 6.98 9.85 -3.23
C LEU A 42 6.75 11.33 -3.53
N ALA A 43 7.36 12.22 -2.77
CA ALA A 43 7.30 13.66 -3.03
C ALA A 43 7.92 14.04 -4.38
N LEU A 44 8.90 13.29 -4.90
CA LEU A 44 9.52 13.54 -6.19
C LEU A 44 8.52 13.43 -7.36
N PRO A 45 7.88 12.27 -7.62
CA PRO A 45 6.87 12.17 -8.66
C PRO A 45 5.63 13.03 -8.38
N MET A 46 5.26 13.21 -7.10
CA MET A 46 4.15 14.08 -6.70
C MET A 46 4.44 15.53 -7.06
N GLY A 47 5.63 16.05 -6.73
CA GLY A 47 6.05 17.41 -7.05
C GLY A 47 6.10 17.66 -8.55
N LEU A 48 6.61 16.70 -9.34
CA LEU A 48 6.61 16.80 -10.80
C LEU A 48 5.18 16.92 -11.35
N GLY A 49 4.26 16.05 -10.90
CA GLY A 49 2.86 16.09 -11.35
C GLY A 49 2.16 17.39 -10.93
N HIS A 50 2.44 17.89 -9.71
CA HIS A 50 1.89 19.16 -9.23
C HIS A 50 2.45 20.35 -10.02
N ALA A 51 3.73 20.40 -10.30
CA ALA A 51 4.35 21.47 -11.09
C ALA A 51 3.81 21.55 -12.51
N LEU A 52 3.49 20.40 -13.13
CA LEU A 52 2.92 20.35 -14.47
C LEU A 52 1.45 20.79 -14.51
N SER A 53 0.67 20.49 -13.47
CA SER A 53 -0.75 20.84 -13.41
C SER A 53 -1.27 20.90 -11.96
N PRO A 54 -1.14 22.07 -11.29
CA PRO A 54 -1.50 22.23 -9.87
C PRO A 54 -2.99 21.96 -9.57
N ASP A 55 -3.87 22.29 -10.52
CA ASP A 55 -5.32 22.20 -10.36
C ASP A 55 -5.90 20.80 -10.64
N THR A 56 -5.07 19.86 -11.08
CA THR A 56 -5.50 18.49 -11.41
C THR A 56 -4.95 17.46 -10.43
N THR A 57 -5.36 16.19 -10.60
CA THR A 57 -4.84 15.06 -9.84
C THR A 57 -3.60 14.42 -10.48
N LEU A 58 -2.90 15.13 -11.35
CA LEU A 58 -1.73 14.63 -12.07
C LEU A 58 -0.62 14.19 -11.12
N HIS A 59 -0.46 14.86 -9.99
CA HIS A 59 0.46 14.50 -8.92
C HIS A 59 0.20 13.07 -8.37
N LEU A 60 -1.06 12.67 -8.20
CA LEU A 60 -1.43 11.31 -7.78
C LEU A 60 -1.18 10.29 -8.90
N LEU A 61 -1.43 10.67 -10.14
CA LEU A 61 -1.14 9.81 -11.30
C LEU A 61 0.36 9.49 -11.39
N PHE A 62 1.23 10.49 -11.23
CA PHE A 62 2.68 10.28 -11.27
C PHE A 62 3.17 9.36 -10.14
N VAL A 63 2.66 9.53 -8.92
CA VAL A 63 2.95 8.61 -7.81
C VAL A 63 2.53 7.18 -8.17
N ARG A 64 1.32 7.00 -8.68
CA ARG A 64 0.79 5.66 -9.06
C ARG A 64 1.60 5.02 -10.18
N LEU A 65 1.97 5.78 -11.20
CA LEU A 65 2.81 5.28 -12.29
C LEU A 65 4.19 4.85 -11.80
N THR A 66 4.78 5.63 -10.87
CA THR A 66 6.06 5.28 -10.24
C THR A 66 5.95 3.98 -9.45
N LEU A 67 4.90 3.80 -8.65
CA LEU A 67 4.68 2.58 -7.87
C LEU A 67 4.35 1.38 -8.77
N ALA A 68 3.54 1.58 -9.81
CA ALA A 68 3.27 0.55 -10.80
C ALA A 68 4.56 0.12 -11.54
N ALA A 69 5.43 1.07 -11.89
CA ALA A 69 6.74 0.78 -12.47
C ALA A 69 7.64 0.00 -11.49
N LEU A 70 7.65 0.38 -10.21
CA LEU A 70 8.35 -0.37 -9.16
C LEU A 70 7.83 -1.81 -9.06
N SER A 71 6.52 -2.01 -9.18
CA SER A 71 5.91 -3.35 -9.11
C SER A 71 6.33 -4.28 -10.27
N LEU A 72 6.80 -3.74 -11.40
CA LEU A 72 7.36 -4.54 -12.50
C LEU A 72 8.61 -5.31 -12.06
N VAL A 73 9.27 -4.91 -10.97
CA VAL A 73 10.36 -5.71 -10.37
C VAL A 73 9.84 -7.08 -9.94
N ILE A 74 8.59 -7.18 -9.44
CA ILE A 74 7.97 -8.46 -9.07
C ILE A 74 7.82 -9.35 -10.30
N VAL A 75 7.28 -8.80 -11.38
CA VAL A 75 7.10 -9.52 -12.65
C VAL A 75 8.44 -9.95 -13.23
N GLY A 76 9.41 -9.02 -13.34
CA GLY A 76 10.74 -9.30 -13.86
C GLY A 76 11.50 -10.37 -13.05
N SER A 77 11.33 -10.34 -11.73
CA SER A 77 11.90 -11.36 -10.83
C SER A 77 11.26 -12.72 -11.05
N ALA A 78 9.93 -12.79 -11.18
CA ALA A 78 9.22 -14.04 -11.48
C ALA A 78 9.61 -14.62 -12.83
N VAL A 79 9.71 -13.77 -13.88
CA VAL A 79 10.23 -14.17 -15.21
C VAL A 79 11.64 -14.75 -15.09
N SER A 80 12.53 -14.05 -14.39
CA SER A 80 13.93 -14.44 -14.29
C SER A 80 14.13 -15.75 -13.51
N LEU A 81 13.39 -15.96 -12.44
CA LEU A 81 13.34 -17.22 -11.71
C LEU A 81 12.83 -18.35 -12.61
N GLY A 82 11.78 -18.11 -13.35
CA GLY A 82 11.23 -19.09 -14.28
C GLY A 82 12.22 -19.41 -15.43
N LEU A 83 12.84 -18.40 -16.05
CA LEU A 83 13.81 -18.58 -17.14
C LEU A 83 15.04 -19.40 -16.74
N ARG A 84 15.44 -19.34 -15.47
CA ARG A 84 16.50 -20.20 -14.93
C ARG A 84 16.17 -21.70 -15.07
N LEU A 85 14.88 -22.06 -15.08
CA LEU A 85 14.42 -23.44 -15.25
C LEU A 85 14.15 -23.76 -16.72
N SER A 86 13.33 -22.94 -17.39
CA SER A 86 13.07 -23.00 -18.85
C SER A 86 12.27 -21.78 -19.31
N ARG A 87 12.16 -21.59 -20.65
CA ARG A 87 11.31 -20.55 -21.24
C ARG A 87 9.84 -20.67 -20.81
N LEU A 88 9.32 -21.89 -20.72
CA LEU A 88 7.95 -22.15 -20.28
C LEU A 88 7.70 -21.63 -18.85
N HIS A 89 8.62 -21.93 -17.93
CA HIS A 89 8.51 -21.44 -16.57
C HIS A 89 8.56 -19.91 -16.50
N GLY A 90 9.43 -19.27 -17.31
CA GLY A 90 9.53 -17.81 -17.39
C GLY A 90 8.23 -17.18 -17.88
N ILE A 91 7.62 -17.75 -18.94
CA ILE A 91 6.35 -17.26 -19.49
C ILE A 91 5.22 -17.40 -18.46
N VAL A 92 5.05 -18.59 -17.87
CA VAL A 92 3.96 -18.84 -16.91
C VAL A 92 4.12 -18.02 -15.65
N ALA A 93 5.32 -17.99 -15.05
CA ALA A 93 5.56 -17.23 -13.83
C ALA A 93 5.41 -15.71 -14.04
N GLY A 94 5.94 -15.19 -15.15
CA GLY A 94 5.80 -13.78 -15.50
C GLY A 94 4.37 -13.38 -15.79
N PHE A 95 3.64 -14.20 -16.55
CA PHE A 95 2.23 -13.96 -16.88
C PHE A 95 1.37 -13.92 -15.60
N VAL A 96 1.51 -14.92 -14.73
CA VAL A 96 0.75 -14.98 -13.48
C VAL A 96 1.10 -13.80 -12.57
N ALA A 97 2.39 -13.47 -12.43
CA ALA A 97 2.81 -12.30 -11.65
C ALA A 97 2.26 -10.98 -12.21
N ALA A 98 2.08 -10.86 -13.54
CA ALA A 98 1.55 -9.67 -14.18
C ALA A 98 0.01 -9.57 -14.13
N THR A 99 -0.70 -10.69 -13.97
CA THR A 99 -2.16 -10.75 -14.11
C THR A 99 -2.90 -11.16 -12.83
N TRP A 100 -2.19 -11.60 -11.79
CA TRP A 100 -2.82 -12.01 -10.54
C TRP A 100 -3.44 -10.80 -9.82
N PHE A 101 -4.72 -10.91 -9.47
CA PHE A 101 -5.55 -9.79 -9.00
C PHE A 101 -4.96 -9.01 -7.83
N GLU A 102 -4.35 -9.67 -6.84
CA GLU A 102 -3.71 -9.00 -5.71
C GLU A 102 -2.54 -8.13 -6.17
N LEU A 103 -1.67 -8.67 -7.01
CA LEU A 103 -0.50 -7.96 -7.52
C LEU A 103 -0.91 -6.76 -8.40
N VAL A 104 -1.93 -6.95 -9.25
CA VAL A 104 -2.51 -5.87 -10.06
C VAL A 104 -3.13 -4.79 -9.17
N TYR A 105 -3.90 -5.19 -8.15
CA TYR A 105 -4.56 -4.25 -7.25
C TYR A 105 -3.57 -3.42 -6.45
N PHE A 106 -2.54 -4.07 -5.86
CA PHE A 106 -1.57 -3.41 -5.01
C PHE A 106 -0.46 -2.68 -5.78
N ALA A 107 -0.27 -2.95 -7.08
CA ALA A 107 0.80 -2.34 -7.89
C ALA A 107 0.88 -0.80 -7.79
N PRO A 108 -0.23 -0.04 -7.95
CA PRO A 108 -0.18 1.42 -7.91
C PRO A 108 -0.40 2.00 -6.50
N ARG A 109 -0.40 1.19 -5.44
CA ARG A 109 -0.77 1.64 -4.08
C ARG A 109 0.44 2.16 -3.31
N ALA A 110 0.28 3.35 -2.72
CA ALA A 110 1.28 3.94 -1.83
C ALA A 110 1.19 3.29 -0.43
N LEU A 111 1.55 2.02 -0.36
CA LEU A 111 1.54 1.22 0.86
C LEU A 111 2.90 0.54 1.07
N SER A 112 3.28 0.34 2.32
CA SER A 112 4.56 -0.33 2.66
C SER A 112 4.63 -1.77 2.16
N GLU A 113 3.50 -2.47 2.11
CA GLU A 113 3.42 -3.88 1.73
C GLU A 113 3.82 -4.12 0.26
N PRO A 114 3.24 -3.45 -0.75
CA PRO A 114 3.67 -3.64 -2.13
C PRO A 114 5.07 -3.07 -2.39
N ILE A 115 5.47 -1.98 -1.75
CA ILE A 115 6.83 -1.44 -1.84
C ILE A 115 7.82 -2.45 -1.28
N GLY A 116 7.57 -2.96 -0.06
CA GLY A 116 8.39 -3.99 0.56
C GLY A 116 8.46 -5.28 -0.26
N LEU A 117 7.34 -5.72 -0.84
CA LEU A 117 7.30 -6.88 -1.73
C LEU A 117 8.17 -6.67 -2.98
N ALA A 118 8.12 -5.51 -3.62
CA ALA A 118 8.95 -5.23 -4.79
C ALA A 118 10.46 -5.27 -4.44
N LEU A 119 10.85 -4.70 -3.29
CA LEU A 119 12.22 -4.72 -2.79
C LEU A 119 12.66 -6.15 -2.41
N LEU A 120 11.81 -6.92 -1.74
CA LEU A 120 12.06 -8.33 -1.42
C LEU A 120 12.26 -9.16 -2.70
N MET A 121 11.38 -8.98 -3.71
CA MET A 121 11.49 -9.70 -4.97
C MET A 121 12.75 -9.32 -5.77
N GLY A 122 13.19 -8.07 -5.69
CA GLY A 122 14.47 -7.63 -6.24
C GLY A 122 15.66 -8.33 -5.55
N ALA A 123 15.64 -8.45 -4.22
CA ALA A 123 16.64 -9.20 -3.48
C ALA A 123 16.62 -10.70 -3.84
N ILE A 124 15.44 -11.32 -3.92
CA ILE A 124 15.24 -12.70 -4.35
C ILE A 124 15.81 -12.91 -5.76
N TRP A 125 15.55 -12.00 -6.69
CA TRP A 125 16.09 -12.04 -8.04
C TRP A 125 17.62 -12.07 -8.04
N LEU A 126 18.27 -11.18 -7.30
CA LEU A 126 19.74 -11.11 -7.23
C LEU A 126 20.34 -12.38 -6.66
N LEU A 127 19.70 -12.98 -5.66
CA LEU A 127 20.23 -14.09 -4.89
C LEU A 127 19.86 -15.47 -5.46
N LEU A 128 18.69 -15.62 -6.09
CA LEU A 128 18.17 -16.92 -6.52
C LEU A 128 18.06 -17.09 -8.04
N ALA A 129 17.94 -16.02 -8.82
CA ALA A 129 17.91 -16.14 -10.28
C ALA A 129 19.30 -16.41 -10.90
N ARG A 130 20.36 -16.23 -10.15
CA ARG A 130 21.74 -16.55 -10.56
C ARG A 130 22.21 -17.84 -9.91
N ARG A 131 23.08 -18.60 -10.60
CA ARG A 131 23.65 -19.85 -10.05
C ARG A 131 24.61 -19.58 -8.90
N THR A 132 25.43 -18.56 -9.03
CA THR A 132 26.46 -18.16 -8.06
C THR A 132 26.43 -16.64 -7.91
N PRO A 133 25.65 -16.10 -6.97
CA PRO A 133 25.70 -14.67 -6.66
C PRO A 133 27.08 -14.34 -6.06
N GLY A 134 27.69 -13.25 -6.52
CA GLY A 134 28.96 -12.75 -5.97
C GLY A 134 28.75 -11.65 -4.91
N PRO A 135 29.84 -11.14 -4.30
CA PRO A 135 29.76 -10.15 -3.23
C PRO A 135 28.95 -8.89 -3.59
N ARG A 136 29.05 -8.43 -4.84
CA ARG A 136 28.26 -7.25 -5.30
C ARG A 136 26.76 -7.54 -5.28
N GLN A 137 26.32 -8.73 -5.71
CA GLN A 137 24.92 -9.13 -5.65
C GLN A 137 24.44 -9.22 -4.22
N PHE A 138 25.24 -9.76 -3.30
CA PHE A 138 24.92 -9.78 -1.88
C PHE A 138 24.83 -8.37 -1.28
N ALA A 139 25.72 -7.45 -1.63
CA ALA A 139 25.67 -6.06 -1.18
C ALA A 139 24.39 -5.34 -1.67
N VAL A 140 24.05 -5.46 -2.96
CA VAL A 140 22.83 -4.85 -3.49
C VAL A 140 21.58 -5.53 -2.94
N ALA A 141 21.58 -6.85 -2.77
CA ALA A 141 20.49 -7.55 -2.11
C ALA A 141 20.33 -7.09 -0.66
N GLY A 142 21.43 -6.91 0.07
CA GLY A 142 21.43 -6.35 1.42
C GLY A 142 20.84 -4.93 1.48
N LEU A 143 21.18 -4.08 0.52
CA LEU A 143 20.57 -2.74 0.37
C LEU A 143 19.06 -2.83 0.15
N LEU A 144 18.59 -3.68 -0.77
CA LEU A 144 17.16 -3.87 -1.03
C LEU A 144 16.43 -4.46 0.18
N MET A 145 17.07 -5.40 0.89
CA MET A 145 16.52 -5.98 2.12
C MET A 145 16.45 -4.96 3.24
N GLY A 146 17.46 -4.09 3.39
CA GLY A 146 17.45 -2.99 4.35
C GLY A 146 16.36 -1.96 4.03
N LEU A 147 16.19 -1.57 2.76
CA LEU A 147 15.09 -0.69 2.34
C LEU A 147 13.72 -1.36 2.54
N CYS A 148 13.61 -2.68 2.31
CA CYS A 148 12.39 -3.44 2.61
C CYS A 148 12.07 -3.41 4.11
N PHE A 149 13.07 -3.56 4.97
CA PHE A 149 12.95 -3.46 6.41
C PHE A 149 12.51 -2.05 6.86
N VAL A 150 13.10 -1.00 6.29
CA VAL A 150 12.68 0.40 6.53
C VAL A 150 11.24 0.63 6.09
N ALA A 151 10.87 0.12 4.92
CA ALA A 151 9.49 0.21 4.45
C ALA A 151 8.51 -0.48 5.42
N ARG A 152 8.90 -1.64 5.96
CA ARG A 152 8.07 -2.40 6.89
C ARG A 152 8.90 -3.36 7.75
N ILE A 153 9.09 -2.99 9.01
CA ILE A 153 9.89 -3.76 9.98
C ILE A 153 9.45 -5.23 10.11
N GLN A 154 8.16 -5.50 9.92
CA GLN A 154 7.58 -6.84 10.03
C GLN A 154 8.07 -7.82 8.93
N TYR A 155 8.78 -7.34 7.91
CA TYR A 155 9.45 -8.22 6.94
C TYR A 155 10.73 -8.85 7.51
N ALA A 156 11.25 -8.37 8.64
CA ALA A 156 12.53 -8.83 9.22
C ALA A 156 12.70 -10.35 9.28
N PRO A 157 11.73 -11.16 9.77
CA PRO A 157 11.89 -12.62 9.81
C PRO A 157 12.02 -13.24 8.43
N ALA A 158 11.28 -12.75 7.44
CA ALA A 158 11.36 -13.20 6.04
C ALA A 158 12.72 -12.87 5.41
N LEU A 159 13.21 -11.64 5.64
CA LEU A 159 14.51 -11.17 5.17
C LEU A 159 15.63 -11.99 5.78
N LEU A 160 15.60 -12.23 7.09
CA LEU A 160 16.56 -13.07 7.78
C LEU A 160 16.55 -14.50 7.24
N THR A 161 15.37 -15.06 6.98
CA THR A 161 15.23 -16.40 6.37
C THR A 161 15.88 -16.43 5.00
N LEU A 162 15.65 -15.44 4.15
CA LEU A 162 16.30 -15.34 2.84
C LEU A 162 17.82 -15.25 2.97
N ALA A 163 18.32 -14.42 3.90
CA ALA A 163 19.75 -14.27 4.16
C ALA A 163 20.40 -15.60 4.57
N ILE A 164 19.84 -16.30 5.56
CA ILE A 164 20.36 -17.57 6.05
C ILE A 164 20.40 -18.62 4.93
N LEU A 165 19.33 -18.74 4.15
CA LEU A 165 19.23 -19.75 3.09
C LEU A 165 20.16 -19.48 1.90
N THR A 166 20.53 -18.21 1.66
CA THR A 166 21.36 -17.82 0.51
C THR A 166 22.82 -17.59 0.87
N ALA A 167 23.14 -16.94 1.98
CA ALA A 167 24.50 -16.64 2.41
C ALA A 167 25.17 -17.84 3.08
N ARG A 168 24.39 -18.77 3.66
CA ARG A 168 24.89 -19.99 4.30
C ARG A 168 26.06 -19.70 5.28
N LYS A 169 27.22 -20.35 5.11
CA LYS A 169 28.43 -20.18 5.94
C LYS A 169 29.46 -19.21 5.32
N ASP A 170 29.16 -18.59 4.19
CA ASP A 170 30.06 -17.65 3.52
C ASP A 170 30.03 -16.28 4.17
N TRP A 171 30.84 -16.08 5.19
CA TRP A 171 30.89 -14.84 5.94
C TRP A 171 31.44 -13.68 5.11
N ARG A 172 32.56 -13.91 4.39
CA ARG A 172 33.26 -12.84 3.67
C ARG A 172 32.61 -12.51 2.31
N GLY A 173 32.21 -13.55 1.59
CA GLY A 173 31.65 -13.38 0.25
C GLY A 173 30.15 -13.04 0.22
N ALA A 174 29.41 -13.37 1.28
CA ALA A 174 27.97 -13.18 1.33
C ALA A 174 27.49 -12.31 2.50
N TRP A 175 27.75 -12.72 3.75
CA TRP A 175 27.20 -11.99 4.92
C TRP A 175 27.74 -10.57 5.05
N LEU A 176 29.07 -10.40 5.00
CA LEU A 176 29.67 -9.06 5.14
C LEU A 176 29.19 -8.07 4.08
N PRO A 177 29.19 -8.40 2.77
CA PRO A 177 28.61 -7.52 1.76
C PRO A 177 27.12 -7.25 1.98
N MET A 178 26.33 -8.27 2.36
CA MET A 178 24.89 -8.12 2.61
C MET A 178 24.62 -7.18 3.79
N VAL A 179 25.34 -7.34 4.89
CA VAL A 179 25.25 -6.45 6.07
C VAL A 179 25.67 -5.03 5.69
N ALA A 180 26.75 -4.86 4.94
CA ALA A 180 27.20 -3.54 4.48
C ALA A 180 26.13 -2.85 3.63
N GLY A 181 25.46 -3.59 2.73
CA GLY A 181 24.31 -3.07 1.96
C GLY A 181 23.14 -2.68 2.86
N GLY A 182 22.79 -3.51 3.83
CA GLY A 182 21.74 -3.22 4.81
C GLY A 182 22.04 -1.97 5.65
N CYS A 183 23.28 -1.83 6.11
CA CYS A 183 23.73 -0.61 6.81
C CYS A 183 23.63 0.63 5.90
N GLY A 184 23.93 0.49 4.60
CA GLY A 184 23.71 1.56 3.62
C GLY A 184 22.24 2.01 3.53
N ALA A 185 21.28 1.06 3.53
CA ALA A 185 19.86 1.37 3.57
C ALA A 185 19.45 2.13 4.84
N LEU A 186 19.95 1.68 6.00
CA LEU A 186 19.69 2.35 7.29
C LEU A 186 20.33 3.73 7.35
N ALA A 187 21.50 3.93 6.72
CA ALA A 187 22.11 5.26 6.62
C ALA A 187 21.27 6.21 5.75
N VAL A 188 20.70 5.73 4.64
CA VAL A 188 19.78 6.50 3.80
C VAL A 188 18.52 6.88 4.59
N ASP A 189 17.93 5.95 5.34
CA ASP A 189 16.79 6.22 6.21
C ASP A 189 17.12 7.26 7.29
N ALA A 190 18.29 7.12 7.92
CA ALA A 190 18.74 8.07 8.94
C ALA A 190 18.90 9.49 8.37
N LEU A 191 19.46 9.62 7.16
CA LEU A 191 19.61 10.91 6.49
C LEU A 191 18.26 11.53 6.11
N ALA A 192 17.31 10.72 5.60
CA ALA A 192 15.96 11.17 5.31
C ALA A 192 15.25 11.71 6.57
N ASN A 193 15.32 10.97 7.68
CA ASN A 193 14.72 11.41 8.94
C ASN A 193 15.40 12.70 9.48
N LEU A 194 16.73 12.80 9.39
CA LEU A 194 17.48 14.00 9.80
C LEU A 194 17.11 15.23 8.95
N ALA A 195 16.92 15.06 7.65
CA ALA A 195 16.51 16.14 6.74
C ALA A 195 15.15 16.73 7.16
N MET A 196 14.28 15.90 7.76
CA MET A 196 12.98 16.31 8.29
C MET A 196 13.00 16.71 9.77
N GLY A 197 14.19 16.87 10.37
CA GLY A 197 14.34 17.19 11.79
C GLY A 197 13.89 16.08 12.75
N ALA A 198 13.69 14.86 12.23
CA ALA A 198 13.31 13.71 13.05
C ALA A 198 14.55 12.96 13.56
N VAL A 199 14.43 12.34 14.73
CA VAL A 199 15.51 11.55 15.32
C VAL A 199 15.65 10.23 14.52
N PRO A 200 16.84 9.90 14.00
CA PRO A 200 17.07 8.64 13.30
C PRO A 200 16.67 7.43 14.13
N PHE A 201 16.05 6.45 13.48
CA PHE A 201 15.63 5.17 14.07
C PHE A 201 14.58 5.26 15.19
N ARG A 202 14.17 6.46 15.63
CA ARG A 202 13.12 6.62 16.65
C ARG A 202 11.84 5.88 16.24
N TRP A 203 11.48 5.94 14.96
CA TRP A 203 10.29 5.29 14.43
C TRP A 203 10.28 3.77 14.68
N MET A 204 11.44 3.12 14.65
CA MET A 204 11.56 1.68 14.94
C MET A 204 11.25 1.37 16.41
N ILE A 205 11.78 2.19 17.31
CA ILE A 205 11.60 2.04 18.75
C ILE A 205 10.14 2.32 19.10
N GLU A 206 9.58 3.43 18.60
CA GLU A 206 8.20 3.81 18.87
C GLU A 206 7.20 2.81 18.25
N ALA A 207 7.46 2.32 17.04
CA ALA A 207 6.62 1.28 16.42
C ALA A 207 6.60 -0.01 17.25
N ALA A 208 7.74 -0.43 17.79
CA ALA A 208 7.81 -1.58 18.68
C ALA A 208 7.09 -1.31 20.01
N ARG A 209 7.36 -0.17 20.66
CA ARG A 209 6.76 0.21 21.92
C ARG A 209 5.23 0.29 21.83
N ILE A 210 4.72 1.08 20.90
CA ILE A 210 3.29 1.38 20.79
C ILE A 210 2.49 0.17 20.27
N ASN A 211 2.99 -0.53 19.25
CA ASN A 211 2.22 -1.63 18.66
C ASN A 211 2.41 -2.98 19.36
N LEU A 212 3.61 -3.27 19.91
CA LEU A 212 3.87 -4.58 20.52
C LEU A 212 3.73 -4.54 22.04
N ILE A 213 4.19 -3.47 22.72
CA ILE A 213 4.16 -3.39 24.18
C ILE A 213 2.83 -2.78 24.66
N GLU A 214 2.41 -1.64 24.09
CA GLU A 214 1.15 -0.97 24.49
C GLU A 214 -0.07 -1.60 23.79
N GLY A 215 0.13 -2.35 22.70
CA GLY A 215 -0.94 -3.06 22.03
C GLY A 215 -1.93 -2.17 21.28
N ARG A 216 -1.56 -0.93 20.94
CA ARG A 216 -2.47 0.04 20.29
C ARG A 216 -3.02 -0.47 18.94
N ALA A 217 -2.26 -1.29 18.21
CA ALA A 217 -2.74 -1.92 16.99
C ALA A 217 -4.02 -2.77 17.23
N ASN A 218 -4.25 -3.28 18.44
CA ASN A 218 -5.42 -4.10 18.76
C ASN A 218 -6.73 -3.30 18.79
N GLU A 219 -6.67 -1.97 18.94
CA GLU A 219 -7.84 -1.08 18.88
C GLU A 219 -8.52 -1.11 17.51
N TYR A 220 -7.77 -1.45 16.45
CA TYR A 220 -8.27 -1.62 15.08
C TYR A 220 -8.84 -3.02 14.80
N GLY A 221 -9.08 -3.81 15.85
CA GLY A 221 -9.62 -5.16 15.78
C GLY A 221 -8.55 -6.25 15.85
N THR A 222 -8.95 -7.40 16.39
CA THR A 222 -8.07 -8.55 16.58
C THR A 222 -8.65 -9.80 15.95
N MET A 223 -7.79 -10.73 15.54
CA MET A 223 -8.15 -12.04 15.02
C MET A 223 -7.28 -13.13 15.66
N PRO A 224 -7.76 -14.38 15.78
CA PRO A 224 -6.97 -15.48 16.31
C PRO A 224 -5.74 -15.77 15.41
N VAL A 225 -4.80 -16.57 15.91
CA VAL A 225 -3.60 -16.99 15.18
C VAL A 225 -3.92 -17.56 13.80
N THR A 226 -5.05 -18.27 13.67
CA THR A 226 -5.55 -18.85 12.41
C THR A 226 -6.20 -17.82 11.46
N GLY A 227 -6.32 -16.56 11.86
CA GLY A 227 -7.03 -15.52 11.10
C GLY A 227 -6.57 -15.35 9.66
N TYR A 228 -5.26 -15.48 9.38
CA TYR A 228 -4.77 -15.41 7.99
C TYR A 228 -5.17 -16.62 7.15
N VAL A 229 -5.33 -17.79 7.74
CA VAL A 229 -5.86 -18.97 7.02
C VAL A 229 -7.28 -18.66 6.54
N SER A 230 -8.11 -18.10 7.43
CA SER A 230 -9.48 -17.69 7.09
C SER A 230 -9.51 -16.59 6.03
N LEU A 231 -8.65 -15.57 6.15
CA LEU A 231 -8.56 -14.48 5.18
C LEU A 231 -8.09 -14.96 3.80
N LEU A 232 -7.08 -15.84 3.74
CA LEU A 232 -6.63 -16.45 2.49
C LEU A 232 -7.72 -17.34 1.89
N ALA A 233 -8.40 -18.15 2.71
CA ALA A 233 -9.51 -18.98 2.25
C ALA A 233 -10.66 -18.13 1.69
N ALA A 234 -11.01 -17.02 2.34
CA ALA A 234 -12.05 -16.12 1.86
C ALA A 234 -11.67 -15.46 0.51
N ASN A 235 -10.41 -14.99 0.38
CA ASN A 235 -9.97 -14.31 -0.84
C ASN A 235 -9.67 -15.27 -2.00
N TRP A 236 -9.12 -16.45 -1.73
CA TRP A 236 -8.78 -17.43 -2.77
C TRP A 236 -9.88 -18.48 -3.01
N ASN A 237 -10.86 -18.59 -2.11
CA ASN A 237 -11.99 -19.51 -2.19
C ASN A 237 -11.52 -20.92 -2.59
N LEU A 238 -12.23 -21.59 -3.50
CA LEU A 238 -11.88 -22.92 -3.98
C LEU A 238 -10.51 -23.00 -4.67
N ALA A 239 -9.99 -21.89 -5.16
CA ALA A 239 -8.67 -21.84 -5.78
C ALA A 239 -7.51 -22.04 -4.78
N ILE A 240 -7.75 -21.94 -3.46
CA ILE A 240 -6.70 -22.11 -2.45
C ILE A 240 -6.06 -23.50 -2.54
N VAL A 241 -6.85 -24.55 -2.73
CA VAL A 241 -6.37 -25.93 -2.79
C VAL A 241 -5.42 -26.13 -3.98
N PRO A 242 -5.83 -25.88 -5.25
CA PRO A 242 -4.92 -26.05 -6.38
C PRO A 242 -3.71 -25.10 -6.30
N ILE A 243 -3.85 -23.87 -5.81
CA ILE A 243 -2.73 -22.94 -5.63
C ILE A 243 -1.69 -23.55 -4.68
N LEU A 244 -2.10 -24.05 -3.51
CA LEU A 244 -1.18 -24.63 -2.54
C LEU A 244 -0.52 -25.93 -3.05
N MET A 245 -1.27 -26.78 -3.77
CA MET A 245 -0.70 -27.99 -4.40
C MET A 245 0.35 -27.64 -5.46
N LEU A 246 0.06 -26.66 -6.31
CA LEU A 246 0.99 -26.18 -7.32
C LEU A 246 2.18 -25.45 -6.68
N ALA A 247 1.97 -24.66 -5.64
CA ALA A 247 3.03 -24.01 -4.88
C ALA A 247 3.99 -25.03 -4.25
N TRP A 248 3.46 -26.10 -3.69
CA TRP A 248 4.26 -27.22 -3.19
C TRP A 248 5.13 -27.87 -4.29
N LEU A 249 4.56 -28.05 -5.49
CA LEU A 249 5.30 -28.56 -6.63
C LEU A 249 6.42 -27.59 -7.06
N GLY A 250 6.12 -26.29 -7.14
CA GLY A 250 7.10 -25.25 -7.46
C GLY A 250 8.18 -25.09 -6.39
N ALA A 251 7.83 -25.31 -5.12
CA ALA A 251 8.77 -25.26 -3.99
C ALA A 251 9.89 -26.31 -4.09
N LYS A 252 9.69 -27.42 -4.79
CA LYS A 252 10.76 -28.37 -5.09
C LYS A 252 11.89 -27.75 -5.91
N ARG A 253 11.61 -26.68 -6.67
CA ARG A 253 12.61 -25.91 -7.43
C ARG A 253 13.19 -24.75 -6.64
N TYR A 254 12.36 -24.11 -5.82
CA TYR A 254 12.71 -22.94 -5.02
C TYR A 254 12.25 -23.09 -3.56
N PRO A 255 12.85 -24.00 -2.78
CA PRO A 255 12.43 -24.19 -1.37
C PRO A 255 12.62 -22.93 -0.53
N ALA A 256 13.60 -22.07 -0.88
CA ALA A 256 13.82 -20.81 -0.18
C ALA A 256 12.61 -19.87 -0.25
N LEU A 257 11.92 -19.79 -1.40
CA LEU A 257 10.71 -18.98 -1.53
C LEU A 257 9.59 -19.47 -0.60
N LEU A 258 9.44 -20.79 -0.51
CA LEU A 258 8.44 -21.37 0.39
C LEU A 258 8.73 -21.03 1.86
N TRP A 259 10.00 -21.20 2.28
CA TRP A 259 10.37 -20.87 3.66
C TRP A 259 10.18 -19.38 3.97
N VAL A 260 10.59 -18.49 3.06
CA VAL A 260 10.36 -17.05 3.22
C VAL A 260 8.87 -16.74 3.34
N ALA A 261 8.02 -17.34 2.50
CA ALA A 261 6.56 -17.16 2.56
C ALA A 261 5.97 -17.66 3.88
N LEU A 262 6.37 -18.88 4.32
CA LEU A 262 5.84 -19.49 5.53
C LEU A 262 6.30 -18.76 6.80
N VAL A 263 7.55 -18.35 6.88
CA VAL A 263 8.06 -17.59 8.04
C VAL A 263 7.41 -16.22 8.13
N HIS A 264 7.22 -15.54 6.99
CA HIS A 264 6.50 -14.26 6.95
C HIS A 264 5.05 -14.42 7.40
N LEU A 265 4.33 -15.44 6.91
CA LEU A 265 2.97 -15.74 7.29
C LEU A 265 2.86 -16.12 8.78
N ALA A 266 3.75 -16.99 9.26
CA ALA A 266 3.78 -17.43 10.65
C ALA A 266 4.02 -16.25 11.61
N PHE A 267 4.99 -15.38 11.30
CA PHE A 267 5.27 -14.22 12.12
C PHE A 267 4.06 -13.28 12.22
N HIS A 268 3.42 -12.95 11.09
CA HIS A 268 2.23 -12.11 11.09
C HIS A 268 1.05 -12.79 11.81
N SER A 269 0.97 -14.12 11.78
CA SER A 269 -0.09 -14.87 12.48
C SER A 269 0.00 -14.73 14.01
N LEU A 270 1.19 -14.47 14.56
CA LEU A 270 1.38 -14.22 15.99
C LEU A 270 0.91 -12.83 16.43
N ILE A 271 0.78 -11.87 15.51
CA ILE A 271 0.32 -10.51 15.81
C ILE A 271 -1.22 -10.53 15.84
N ALA A 272 -1.83 -9.97 16.89
CA ALA A 272 -3.29 -10.03 17.09
C ALA A 272 -4.06 -9.22 16.04
N HIS A 273 -3.63 -8.00 15.72
CA HIS A 273 -4.22 -7.20 14.65
C HIS A 273 -3.83 -7.75 13.28
N LYS A 274 -4.83 -8.06 12.45
CA LYS A 274 -4.63 -8.70 11.15
C LYS A 274 -5.40 -7.99 10.05
N GLU A 275 -4.68 -7.63 8.99
CA GLU A 275 -5.26 -7.19 7.73
C GLU A 275 -4.73 -8.06 6.59
N TYR A 276 -5.57 -8.31 5.59
CA TYR A 276 -5.19 -9.18 4.46
C TYR A 276 -3.90 -8.73 3.76
N ARG A 277 -3.72 -7.43 3.56
CA ARG A 277 -2.53 -6.86 2.91
C ARG A 277 -1.22 -7.18 3.64
N PHE A 278 -1.24 -7.39 4.96
CA PHE A 278 0.00 -7.66 5.71
C PHE A 278 0.70 -8.93 5.29
N VAL A 279 -0.03 -9.89 4.73
CA VAL A 279 0.54 -11.14 4.21
C VAL A 279 0.68 -11.16 2.68
N LEU A 280 0.64 -10.00 2.03
CA LEU A 280 0.80 -9.86 0.58
C LEU A 280 2.09 -10.52 0.07
N ALA A 281 3.20 -10.44 0.80
CA ALA A 281 4.44 -11.10 0.41
C ALA A 281 4.30 -12.63 0.43
N SER A 282 3.62 -13.19 1.44
CA SER A 282 3.39 -14.64 1.50
C SER A 282 2.48 -15.10 0.36
N SER A 283 1.37 -14.38 0.10
CA SER A 283 0.45 -14.72 -1.00
C SER A 283 1.15 -14.64 -2.35
N ALA A 284 1.91 -13.58 -2.61
CA ALA A 284 2.66 -13.40 -3.85
C ALA A 284 3.69 -14.51 -4.09
N LEU A 285 4.48 -14.86 -3.08
CA LEU A 285 5.48 -15.93 -3.18
C LEU A 285 4.83 -17.30 -3.41
N LEU A 286 3.70 -17.60 -2.75
CA LEU A 286 2.94 -18.83 -2.97
C LEU A 286 2.36 -18.89 -4.39
N VAL A 287 1.82 -17.80 -4.90
CA VAL A 287 1.28 -17.69 -6.26
C VAL A 287 2.39 -17.84 -7.32
N ILE A 288 3.56 -17.23 -7.12
CA ILE A 288 4.71 -17.39 -8.01
C ILE A 288 5.21 -18.85 -8.00
N LEU A 289 5.27 -19.47 -6.82
CA LEU A 289 5.58 -20.90 -6.71
C LEU A 289 4.55 -21.76 -7.42
N ALA A 290 3.26 -21.45 -7.29
CA ALA A 290 2.18 -22.15 -7.98
C ALA A 290 2.27 -22.00 -9.50
N ALA A 291 2.66 -20.83 -10.00
CA ALA A 291 2.93 -20.61 -11.41
C ALA A 291 4.10 -21.47 -11.92
N ILE A 292 5.19 -21.56 -11.16
CA ILE A 292 6.31 -22.45 -11.44
C ILE A 292 5.86 -23.92 -11.42
N GLY A 293 5.05 -24.32 -10.43
CA GLY A 293 4.48 -25.66 -10.33
C GLY A 293 3.56 -26.02 -11.53
N SER A 294 2.78 -25.04 -12.01
CA SER A 294 1.97 -25.20 -13.24
C SER A 294 2.85 -25.52 -14.43
N ALA A 295 3.96 -24.78 -14.60
CA ALA A 295 4.91 -25.04 -15.68
C ALA A 295 5.59 -26.42 -15.56
N GLU A 296 5.86 -26.90 -14.31
CA GLU A 296 6.36 -28.26 -14.11
C GLU A 296 5.39 -29.35 -14.54
N LEU A 297 4.08 -29.16 -14.34
CA LEU A 297 3.05 -30.08 -14.85
C LEU A 297 2.96 -30.03 -16.38
N LEU A 298 2.90 -28.85 -16.96
CA LEU A 298 2.83 -28.65 -18.40
C LEU A 298 4.02 -29.30 -19.12
N ARG A 299 5.22 -29.21 -18.56
CA ARG A 299 6.44 -29.78 -19.13
C ARG A 299 6.41 -31.31 -19.28
N ARG A 300 5.53 -31.99 -18.55
CA ARG A 300 5.34 -33.46 -18.63
C ARG A 300 4.51 -33.88 -19.85
N LEU A 301 3.85 -32.92 -20.50
CA LEU A 301 3.01 -33.19 -21.65
C LEU A 301 3.83 -33.41 -22.91
N PRO A 302 3.33 -34.21 -23.86
CA PRO A 302 3.93 -34.36 -25.19
C PRO A 302 4.01 -33.01 -25.92
N ARG A 303 5.06 -32.81 -26.71
CA ARG A 303 5.35 -31.55 -27.42
C ARG A 303 4.17 -30.97 -28.17
N HIS A 304 3.38 -31.83 -28.89
CA HIS A 304 2.23 -31.41 -29.69
C HIS A 304 1.08 -30.83 -28.80
N ARG A 305 1.00 -31.18 -27.54
CA ARG A 305 0.00 -30.67 -26.59
C ARG A 305 0.49 -29.48 -25.75
N LEU A 306 1.79 -29.21 -25.79
CA LEU A 306 2.39 -28.22 -24.89
C LEU A 306 1.85 -26.80 -25.13
N VAL A 307 1.76 -26.36 -26.39
CA VAL A 307 1.27 -25.02 -26.74
C VAL A 307 -0.19 -24.84 -26.36
N PRO A 308 -1.14 -25.67 -26.78
CA PRO A 308 -2.54 -25.52 -26.43
C PRO A 308 -2.77 -25.66 -24.92
N ALA A 309 -2.07 -26.59 -24.25
CA ALA A 309 -2.17 -26.75 -22.81
C ALA A 309 -1.61 -25.51 -22.02
N THR A 310 -0.54 -24.89 -22.53
CA THR A 310 -0.03 -23.65 -21.96
C THR A 310 -1.04 -22.52 -22.12
N ALA A 311 -1.61 -22.33 -23.30
CA ALA A 311 -2.66 -21.33 -23.52
C ALA A 311 -3.88 -21.57 -22.59
N GLY A 312 -4.31 -22.82 -22.47
CA GLY A 312 -5.39 -23.20 -21.54
C GLY A 312 -5.05 -22.90 -20.06
N ALA A 313 -3.81 -23.19 -19.64
CA ALA A 313 -3.37 -22.88 -18.28
C ALA A 313 -3.32 -21.37 -18.01
N LEU A 314 -2.82 -20.55 -18.96
CA LEU A 314 -2.81 -19.09 -18.83
C LEU A 314 -4.24 -18.53 -18.80
N ALA A 315 -5.13 -19.06 -19.64
CA ALA A 315 -6.55 -18.70 -19.61
C ALA A 315 -7.20 -19.05 -18.26
N LEU A 316 -6.90 -20.24 -17.71
CA LEU A 316 -7.41 -20.65 -16.39
C LEU A 316 -6.89 -19.73 -15.26
N TRP A 317 -5.61 -19.38 -15.29
CA TRP A 317 -5.05 -18.41 -14.35
C TRP A 317 -5.72 -17.03 -14.44
N SER A 318 -5.98 -16.55 -15.67
CA SER A 318 -6.70 -15.28 -15.89
C SER A 318 -8.13 -15.34 -15.39
N LEU A 319 -8.87 -16.42 -15.70
CA LEU A 319 -10.24 -16.60 -15.25
C LEU A 319 -10.34 -16.74 -13.73
N ALA A 320 -9.41 -17.49 -13.11
CA ALA A 320 -9.34 -17.60 -11.66
C ALA A 320 -9.05 -16.23 -11.03
N SER A 321 -8.06 -15.50 -11.54
CA SER A 321 -7.72 -14.16 -11.06
C SER A 321 -8.91 -13.19 -11.17
N ALA A 322 -9.57 -13.13 -12.33
CA ALA A 322 -10.74 -12.28 -12.56
C ALA A 322 -11.92 -12.67 -11.66
N GLY A 323 -12.20 -13.97 -11.53
CA GLY A 323 -13.27 -14.46 -10.67
C GLY A 323 -13.05 -14.13 -9.19
N LEU A 324 -11.82 -14.28 -8.69
CA LEU A 324 -11.47 -13.93 -7.31
C LEU A 324 -11.51 -12.42 -7.08
N ALA A 325 -11.04 -11.62 -8.04
CA ALA A 325 -11.12 -10.17 -8.01
C ALA A 325 -12.56 -9.65 -7.86
N MET A 326 -13.52 -10.34 -8.48
CA MET A 326 -14.95 -9.99 -8.45
C MET A 326 -15.72 -10.69 -7.33
N GLY A 327 -15.07 -11.58 -6.57
CA GLY A 327 -15.62 -12.29 -5.42
C GLY A 327 -15.49 -11.48 -4.11
N TYR A 328 -14.99 -12.13 -3.07
CA TYR A 328 -14.79 -11.54 -1.75
C TYR A 328 -13.88 -10.30 -1.77
N PHE A 329 -12.94 -10.23 -2.73
CA PHE A 329 -12.02 -9.10 -2.89
C PHE A 329 -12.66 -7.85 -3.53
N ARG A 330 -13.82 -7.99 -4.19
CA ARG A 330 -14.50 -6.90 -4.90
C ARG A 330 -14.64 -5.60 -4.10
N PRO A 331 -14.98 -5.61 -2.80
CA PRO A 331 -15.08 -4.41 -2.00
C PRO A 331 -13.83 -3.53 -2.00
N ASN A 332 -12.65 -4.12 -2.08
CA ASN A 332 -11.40 -3.37 -2.03
C ASN A 332 -11.19 -2.45 -3.25
N TRP A 333 -11.82 -2.75 -4.40
CA TRP A 333 -11.66 -1.93 -5.61
C TRP A 333 -12.26 -0.53 -5.49
N THR A 334 -13.29 -0.37 -4.67
CA THR A 334 -14.04 0.89 -4.53
C THR A 334 -14.12 1.41 -3.08
N LEU A 335 -13.36 0.79 -2.16
CA LEU A 335 -13.31 1.20 -0.76
C LEU A 335 -12.96 2.71 -0.68
N GLU A 336 -13.83 3.52 -0.01
CA GLU A 336 -13.68 4.98 0.19
C GLU A 336 -13.45 5.82 -1.09
N ALA A 337 -13.67 5.25 -2.27
CA ALA A 337 -13.46 5.94 -3.54
C ALA A 337 -14.43 7.13 -3.73
N ASP A 338 -15.61 7.05 -3.15
CA ASP A 338 -16.65 8.07 -3.18
C ASP A 338 -16.23 9.34 -2.41
N LEU A 339 -15.66 9.17 -1.22
CA LEU A 339 -15.20 10.28 -0.39
C LEU A 339 -13.94 10.92 -0.98
N ALA A 340 -13.01 10.12 -1.51
CA ALA A 340 -11.85 10.61 -2.23
C ALA A 340 -12.27 11.46 -3.45
N ALA A 341 -13.25 11.00 -4.23
CA ALA A 341 -13.78 11.74 -5.37
C ALA A 341 -14.48 13.05 -4.94
N ALA A 342 -15.18 13.06 -3.81
CA ALA A 342 -15.79 14.27 -3.26
C ALA A 342 -14.71 15.30 -2.86
N LEU A 343 -13.64 14.87 -2.19
CA LEU A 343 -12.51 15.76 -1.83
C LEU A 343 -11.78 16.29 -3.06
N GLU A 344 -11.51 15.44 -4.04
CA GLU A 344 -10.92 15.86 -5.32
C GLU A 344 -11.82 16.91 -6.03
N ARG A 345 -13.14 16.74 -6.00
CA ARG A 345 -14.11 17.68 -6.56
C ARG A 345 -14.14 18.99 -5.80
N ALA A 346 -14.13 18.93 -4.46
CA ALA A 346 -14.11 20.10 -3.59
C ALA A 346 -12.92 21.04 -3.85
N GLY A 347 -11.77 20.47 -4.23
CA GLY A 347 -10.56 21.22 -4.55
C GLY A 347 -10.51 21.83 -5.94
N ARG A 348 -11.52 21.62 -6.81
CA ARG A 348 -11.56 22.24 -8.14
C ARG A 348 -11.98 23.71 -8.07
N PRO A 349 -11.63 24.54 -9.08
CA PRO A 349 -12.14 25.92 -9.18
C PRO A 349 -13.68 25.98 -9.09
N PRO A 350 -14.26 27.08 -8.57
CA PRO A 350 -13.60 28.30 -8.12
C PRO A 350 -12.81 28.14 -6.80
N PRO A 351 -11.90 29.11 -6.47
CA PRO A 351 -11.18 29.12 -5.20
C PRO A 351 -12.13 29.08 -4.01
N THR A 352 -11.71 28.41 -2.94
CA THR A 352 -12.44 28.24 -1.71
C THR A 352 -11.75 28.95 -0.56
N CYS A 353 -12.48 29.45 0.43
CA CYS A 353 -11.91 30.05 1.63
C CYS A 353 -11.73 29.04 2.77
N GLY A 354 -12.52 27.98 2.77
CA GLY A 354 -12.44 26.90 3.73
C GLY A 354 -13.30 25.69 3.32
N LEU A 355 -12.89 24.52 3.78
CA LEU A 355 -13.61 23.27 3.59
C LEU A 355 -14.15 22.77 4.92
N ALA A 356 -15.43 22.48 5.02
CA ALA A 356 -15.99 21.74 6.15
C ALA A 356 -16.22 20.28 5.79
N LEU A 357 -15.74 19.39 6.66
CA LEU A 357 -16.13 17.99 6.68
C LEU A 357 -17.30 17.85 7.66
N TYR A 358 -18.51 17.70 7.13
CA TYR A 358 -19.71 17.61 7.94
C TYR A 358 -20.05 16.16 8.27
N ARG A 359 -20.09 15.85 9.56
CA ARG A 359 -20.27 14.47 10.06
C ARG A 359 -19.43 13.48 9.29
N PRO A 360 -18.10 13.71 9.24
CA PRO A 360 -17.23 12.80 8.52
C PRO A 360 -17.28 11.43 9.19
N ARG A 361 -17.20 10.38 8.39
CA ARG A 361 -16.97 9.03 8.92
C ARG A 361 -15.68 9.04 9.74
N GLU A 362 -15.52 8.12 10.70
CA GLU A 362 -14.32 8.01 11.54
C GLU A 362 -13.02 7.96 10.71
N THR A 363 -13.14 7.47 9.52
CA THR A 363 -12.09 7.23 8.55
C THR A 363 -12.11 8.29 7.44
N VAL A 364 -11.89 9.57 7.77
CA VAL A 364 -11.81 10.62 6.74
C VAL A 364 -10.48 10.47 5.98
N PRO A 365 -10.49 10.30 4.65
CA PRO A 365 -9.27 10.26 3.87
C PRO A 365 -8.52 11.59 3.96
N GLY A 366 -7.20 11.54 3.89
CA GLY A 366 -6.30 12.67 3.92
C GLY A 366 -6.73 13.78 2.98
N ALA A 367 -6.82 14.96 3.51
CA ALA A 367 -7.57 16.00 2.86
C ALA A 367 -6.75 16.82 1.88
N TYR A 368 -5.53 17.24 2.26
CA TYR A 368 -4.78 18.17 1.43
C TYR A 368 -4.20 17.55 0.16
N ALA A 369 -3.74 16.31 0.20
CA ALA A 369 -3.27 15.59 -0.98
C ALA A 369 -4.37 15.38 -2.03
N LEU A 370 -5.65 15.31 -1.62
CA LEU A 370 -6.80 15.18 -2.49
C LEU A 370 -7.44 16.54 -2.80
N TYR A 371 -7.56 17.39 -1.79
CA TYR A 371 -8.20 18.70 -1.86
C TYR A 371 -7.36 19.74 -2.62
N ARG A 372 -6.04 19.71 -2.51
CA ARG A 372 -5.05 20.55 -3.23
C ARG A 372 -5.16 22.05 -2.97
N ARG A 373 -5.82 22.50 -1.93
CA ARG A 373 -5.95 23.90 -1.56
C ARG A 373 -5.34 24.13 -0.19
N ALA A 374 -4.66 25.26 -0.02
CA ALA A 374 -4.05 25.64 1.27
C ALA A 374 -5.05 26.19 2.30
N THR A 375 -6.33 26.23 1.97
CA THR A 375 -7.37 26.76 2.84
C THR A 375 -7.66 25.82 4.00
N PRO A 376 -8.14 26.35 5.16
CA PRO A 376 -8.41 25.54 6.34
C PRO A 376 -9.44 24.44 6.08
N ILE A 377 -9.25 23.30 6.73
CA ILE A 377 -10.21 22.21 6.77
C ILE A 377 -10.76 22.13 8.19
N TYR A 378 -12.06 22.21 8.31
CA TYR A 378 -12.79 22.18 9.56
C TYR A 378 -13.55 20.86 9.69
N ARG A 379 -13.69 20.36 10.92
CA ARG A 379 -14.58 19.25 11.23
C ARG A 379 -15.83 19.82 11.92
N ILE A 380 -17.00 19.52 11.39
CA ILE A 380 -18.30 20.00 11.85
C ILE A 380 -19.20 18.80 12.14
N GLU A 381 -19.71 18.71 13.36
CA GLU A 381 -20.49 17.53 13.80
C GLU A 381 -21.99 17.80 13.86
N THR A 382 -22.40 19.05 14.02
CA THR A 382 -23.81 19.37 14.22
C THR A 382 -24.32 20.42 13.23
N THR A 383 -25.63 20.39 12.95
CA THR A 383 -26.30 21.38 12.12
C THR A 383 -26.17 22.79 12.70
N GLY A 384 -26.22 22.92 14.02
CA GLY A 384 -26.02 24.19 14.70
C GLY A 384 -24.63 24.78 14.51
N GLU A 385 -23.58 23.96 14.53
CA GLU A 385 -22.22 24.39 14.19
C GLU A 385 -22.13 24.79 12.72
N ALA A 386 -22.68 23.98 11.81
CA ALA A 386 -22.69 24.30 10.39
C ALA A 386 -23.37 25.66 10.09
N ALA A 387 -24.45 25.97 10.79
CA ALA A 387 -25.15 27.24 10.65
C ALA A 387 -24.36 28.41 11.24
N ARG A 388 -23.84 28.28 12.46
CA ARG A 388 -23.08 29.34 13.15
C ARG A 388 -21.80 29.72 12.42
N HIS A 389 -21.09 28.73 11.89
CA HIS A 389 -19.77 28.89 11.28
C HIS A 389 -19.80 28.95 9.76
N ALA A 390 -21.00 29.06 9.18
CA ALA A 390 -21.16 29.07 7.72
C ALA A 390 -20.37 30.17 7.00
N GLY A 391 -19.96 31.24 7.69
CA GLY A 391 -19.10 32.29 7.16
C GLY A 391 -17.64 31.88 6.96
N ALA A 392 -17.18 30.78 7.60
CA ALA A 392 -15.79 30.38 7.59
C ALA A 392 -15.43 29.37 6.48
N PHE A 393 -16.42 28.76 5.84
CA PHE A 393 -16.22 27.80 4.76
C PHE A 393 -17.33 27.96 3.72
N ASP A 394 -16.96 27.79 2.48
CA ASP A 394 -17.87 27.88 1.33
C ASP A 394 -18.08 26.52 0.65
N VAL A 395 -17.32 25.50 1.06
CA VAL A 395 -17.43 24.12 0.58
C VAL A 395 -17.69 23.18 1.75
N VAL A 396 -18.63 22.26 1.56
CA VAL A 396 -18.93 21.19 2.51
C VAL A 396 -18.80 19.85 1.82
N VAL A 397 -18.10 18.92 2.44
CA VAL A 397 -18.07 17.50 2.04
C VAL A 397 -18.75 16.68 3.12
N THR A 398 -19.71 15.85 2.70
CA THR A 398 -20.52 15.03 3.61
C THR A 398 -21.03 13.77 2.91
N ALA A 399 -21.58 12.83 3.67
CA ALA A 399 -22.32 11.70 3.11
C ALA A 399 -23.70 12.16 2.60
N ARG A 400 -24.22 11.50 1.56
CA ARG A 400 -25.53 11.80 0.96
C ARG A 400 -26.67 11.81 1.98
N ALA A 401 -26.60 10.96 2.99
CA ALA A 401 -27.60 10.85 4.06
C ALA A 401 -27.78 12.16 4.86
N HIS A 402 -26.76 13.02 4.91
CA HIS A 402 -26.77 14.24 5.70
C HIS A 402 -27.07 15.52 4.90
N LEU A 403 -27.39 15.40 3.61
CA LEU A 403 -27.65 16.58 2.76
C LEU A 403 -28.79 17.47 3.27
N ALA A 404 -29.87 16.87 3.75
CA ALA A 404 -31.04 17.58 4.26
C ALA A 404 -30.80 18.31 5.59
N GLU A 405 -29.73 18.02 6.29
CA GLU A 405 -29.37 18.60 7.57
C GLU A 405 -28.61 19.93 7.43
N LEU A 406 -28.06 20.19 6.24
CA LEU A 406 -27.26 21.39 5.99
C LEU A 406 -28.12 22.61 5.72
N PRO A 407 -27.64 23.84 6.09
CA PRO A 407 -28.35 25.08 5.79
C PRO A 407 -28.64 25.23 4.30
N SER A 408 -29.80 25.76 3.95
CA SER A 408 -30.32 25.90 2.57
C SER A 408 -29.45 26.78 1.63
N GLN A 409 -28.51 27.54 2.20
CA GLN A 409 -27.54 28.32 1.43
C GLN A 409 -26.48 27.46 0.72
N TYR A 410 -26.29 26.20 1.14
CA TYR A 410 -25.41 25.26 0.49
C TYR A 410 -26.16 24.50 -0.61
N ARG A 411 -25.71 24.64 -1.84
CA ARG A 411 -26.29 23.93 -3.00
C ARG A 411 -25.45 22.71 -3.34
N LEU A 412 -26.13 21.62 -3.62
CA LEU A 412 -25.46 20.39 -4.08
C LEU A 412 -24.77 20.65 -5.43
N GLU A 413 -23.46 20.41 -5.47
CA GLU A 413 -22.64 20.53 -6.67
C GLU A 413 -22.36 19.15 -7.28
N PHE A 414 -22.09 18.14 -6.45
CA PHE A 414 -21.66 16.84 -6.88
C PHE A 414 -21.97 15.78 -5.82
N CYS A 415 -22.32 14.57 -6.25
CA CYS A 415 -22.21 13.35 -5.45
C CYS A 415 -21.47 12.30 -6.25
N ALA A 416 -20.54 11.61 -5.62
CA ALA A 416 -19.89 10.44 -6.22
C ALA A 416 -20.93 9.34 -6.50
N ALA A 417 -20.63 8.48 -7.45
CA ALA A 417 -21.41 7.26 -7.64
C ALA A 417 -21.36 6.42 -6.34
N PRO A 418 -22.46 5.73 -6.00
CA PRO A 418 -22.45 4.84 -4.85
C PRO A 418 -21.30 3.83 -4.99
N GLY A 419 -20.45 3.78 -3.98
CA GLY A 419 -19.44 2.74 -3.83
C GLY A 419 -20.08 1.48 -3.23
N ILE A 420 -19.34 0.81 -2.34
CA ILE A 420 -19.87 -0.31 -1.56
C ILE A 420 -20.79 0.18 -0.44
N THR A 421 -20.62 1.43 0.00
CA THR A 421 -21.47 2.05 1.00
C THR A 421 -22.65 2.76 0.32
N ASP A 422 -23.85 2.58 0.83
CA ASP A 422 -25.09 3.21 0.32
C ASP A 422 -25.13 4.74 0.56
N ALA A 423 -24.08 5.33 1.08
CA ALA A 423 -23.98 6.74 1.43
C ALA A 423 -22.80 7.41 0.72
N PRO A 424 -22.94 7.73 -0.58
CA PRO A 424 -21.86 8.34 -1.37
C PRO A 424 -21.45 9.70 -0.81
N GLY A 425 -20.17 10.05 -0.95
CA GLY A 425 -19.61 11.34 -0.60
C GLY A 425 -20.15 12.42 -1.56
N CYS A 426 -20.63 13.52 -0.99
CA CYS A 426 -21.21 14.64 -1.73
C CYS A 426 -20.46 15.94 -1.41
N VAL A 427 -20.46 16.86 -2.37
CA VAL A 427 -19.91 18.21 -2.26
C VAL A 427 -21.05 19.21 -2.42
N LEU A 428 -21.16 20.12 -1.46
CA LEU A 428 -22.04 21.27 -1.53
C LEU A 428 -21.21 22.54 -1.53
N ARG A 429 -21.68 23.55 -2.22
CA ARG A 429 -21.04 24.86 -2.27
C ARG A 429 -22.04 25.97 -2.02
N ARG A 430 -21.61 27.03 -1.36
CA ARG A 430 -22.38 28.27 -1.24
C ARG A 430 -21.69 29.41 -1.97
N THR A 431 -22.49 30.39 -2.37
CA THR A 431 -22.01 31.68 -2.89
C THR A 431 -22.06 32.73 -1.79
N GLY A 432 -21.27 33.79 -1.93
CA GLY A 432 -21.21 34.89 -0.98
C GLY A 432 -19.86 35.03 -0.30
N SER A 433 -19.73 36.05 0.56
CA SER A 433 -18.49 36.30 1.28
C SER A 433 -18.13 35.15 2.21
N CYS A 434 -16.83 34.82 2.21
CA CYS A 434 -16.31 33.75 3.03
C CYS A 434 -14.91 34.17 3.52
N MET A 435 -14.67 34.01 4.82
CA MET A 435 -13.39 34.32 5.43
C MET A 435 -13.09 33.26 6.49
N ALA A 436 -11.90 32.65 6.39
CA ALA A 436 -11.45 31.68 7.37
C ALA A 436 -11.52 32.24 8.80
N ASP A 437 -12.11 31.49 9.71
CA ASP A 437 -12.27 31.88 11.12
C ASP A 437 -11.25 31.11 11.98
N PRO A 438 -10.24 31.80 12.57
CA PRO A 438 -9.26 31.18 13.41
C PRO A 438 -9.82 30.66 14.76
N ALA A 439 -11.03 31.08 15.14
CA ALA A 439 -11.69 30.61 16.36
C ALA A 439 -12.26 29.19 16.20
N ILE A 440 -12.45 28.71 14.97
CA ILE A 440 -12.92 27.36 14.71
C ILE A 440 -11.73 26.40 14.64
N PRO A 441 -11.72 25.33 15.44
CA PRO A 441 -10.62 24.37 15.40
C PRO A 441 -10.53 23.70 14.02
N THR A 442 -9.35 23.80 13.42
CA THR A 442 -9.05 23.04 12.17
C THR A 442 -9.04 21.54 12.46
N LEU A 443 -9.12 20.72 11.40
CA LEU A 443 -9.00 19.27 11.51
C LEU A 443 -7.74 18.84 12.28
N ASN A 444 -6.61 19.49 12.05
CA ASN A 444 -5.37 19.24 12.82
C ASN A 444 -5.49 19.60 14.31
N ALA A 445 -6.17 20.70 14.64
CA ALA A 445 -6.39 21.08 16.04
C ALA A 445 -7.32 20.06 16.73
N TRP A 446 -8.36 19.62 16.04
CA TRP A 446 -9.28 18.61 16.54
C TRP A 446 -8.55 17.27 16.79
N LEU A 447 -7.77 16.78 15.80
CA LEU A 447 -6.97 15.55 15.94
C LEU A 447 -5.97 15.60 17.10
N ARG A 448 -5.41 16.79 17.39
CA ARG A 448 -4.54 16.97 18.56
C ARG A 448 -5.29 16.90 19.88
N ALA A 449 -6.49 17.47 19.93
CA ALA A 449 -7.30 17.50 21.14
C ALA A 449 -7.88 16.13 21.50
N THR A 450 -8.15 15.28 20.49
CA THR A 450 -8.75 13.95 20.68
C THR A 450 -7.71 12.83 20.84
N ASN A 451 -6.41 13.14 20.77
CA ASN A 451 -5.31 12.16 20.77
C ASN A 451 -5.40 11.08 19.66
N ASN A 452 -6.14 11.39 18.64
CA ASN A 452 -6.32 10.51 17.47
C ASN A 452 -5.35 10.84 16.34
#